data_f73f135f780cf6490bc399f239fda4b1
#
_entry.id   f73f135f780cf6490bc399f239fda4b1
#
_cell.length_a   1.000
_cell.length_b   1.000
_cell.length_c   1.000
_cell.angle_alpha   90.00
_cell.angle_beta   90.00
_cell.angle_gamma   90.00
#
_symmetry.space_group_name_H-M   'P 1'
#
loop_
_entity.id
_entity.type
_entity.pdbx_description
1 polymer ?
#
loop_
_entity_poly.entity_id
_entity_poly.type
_entity_poly.pdbx_seq_one_letter_code
_entity_poly.pdbx_strand_id
1 'polypeptide(L)'
;FGGIATMLHAEETKAHATSVFLGEAEGRMEQVIADFRAGALKPVYDYLRDHPDIRLVGPARRDILNRPRYNFRGVQMVDLIHASRGCKFKCFPCCTPYLGGCTFRPRPLDVVVAEMAAIPNNRFFIVDNSLAQDGKWEKELFKAIAPLKKKWVSHPIYDDDEVLSLAAEAGCW
;
A
#
# COMPACT_ATOMS: atom_id res chain seq x y z
N PHE A 1 -19.25 0.66 -5.26
CA PHE A 1 -18.43 -0.07 -4.29
C PHE A 1 -17.08 -0.47 -4.89
N GLY A 2 -16.06 -0.65 -4.06
CA GLY A 2 -14.72 -1.10 -4.42
C GLY A 2 -14.00 -1.77 -3.24
N GLY A 3 -12.72 -2.11 -3.43
CA GLY A 3 -11.90 -2.75 -2.42
C GLY A 3 -11.89 -4.27 -2.52
N ILE A 4 -11.18 -4.93 -1.61
CA ILE A 4 -10.88 -6.38 -1.67
C ILE A 4 -12.14 -7.23 -1.78
N ALA A 5 -13.14 -6.98 -0.96
CA ALA A 5 -14.40 -7.76 -0.97
C ALA A 5 -15.07 -7.68 -2.35
N THR A 6 -15.18 -6.46 -2.93
CA THR A 6 -15.74 -6.26 -4.27
C THR A 6 -14.92 -6.98 -5.35
N MET A 7 -13.59 -6.94 -5.28
CA MET A 7 -12.73 -7.63 -6.25
C MET A 7 -12.88 -9.15 -6.20
N LEU A 8 -13.11 -9.72 -5.02
CA LEU A 8 -13.29 -11.16 -4.84
C LEU A 8 -14.71 -11.63 -5.14
N HIS A 9 -15.72 -10.78 -4.93
CA HIS A 9 -17.15 -11.10 -5.03
C HIS A 9 -17.90 -10.07 -5.90
N ALA A 10 -17.37 -9.80 -7.10
CA ALA A 10 -17.88 -8.73 -7.97
C ALA A 10 -19.37 -8.93 -8.34
N GLU A 11 -19.75 -10.17 -8.67
CA GLU A 11 -21.13 -10.47 -9.08
C GLU A 11 -22.13 -10.27 -7.93
N GLU A 12 -21.79 -10.70 -6.73
CA GLU A 12 -22.60 -10.45 -5.54
C GLU A 12 -22.71 -8.95 -5.25
N THR A 13 -21.56 -8.23 -5.31
CA THR A 13 -21.52 -6.79 -5.03
C THR A 13 -22.38 -5.98 -6.01
N LYS A 14 -22.46 -6.39 -7.29
CA LYS A 14 -23.30 -5.74 -8.32
C LYS A 14 -24.78 -5.72 -7.93
N ALA A 15 -25.25 -6.74 -7.21
CA ALA A 15 -26.64 -6.78 -6.76
C ALA A 15 -26.99 -5.68 -5.72
N HIS A 16 -25.96 -5.10 -5.09
CA HIS A 16 -26.10 -4.13 -3.99
C HIS A 16 -25.50 -2.75 -4.32
N ALA A 17 -25.02 -2.53 -5.55
CA ALA A 17 -24.36 -1.30 -5.92
C ALA A 17 -24.71 -0.86 -7.35
N THR A 18 -24.92 0.43 -7.55
CA THR A 18 -25.12 1.01 -8.90
C THR A 18 -23.88 0.83 -9.78
N SER A 19 -22.70 0.80 -9.16
CA SER A 19 -21.42 0.64 -9.85
C SER A 19 -20.41 -0.06 -8.97
N VAL A 20 -19.60 -0.93 -9.56
CA VAL A 20 -18.47 -1.57 -8.89
C VAL A 20 -17.16 -1.21 -9.57
N PHE A 21 -16.13 -1.00 -8.75
CA PHE A 21 -14.78 -0.68 -9.19
C PHE A 21 -13.83 -1.83 -8.79
N LEU A 22 -13.16 -2.41 -9.75
CA LEU A 22 -12.24 -3.53 -9.58
C LEU A 22 -10.82 -3.06 -9.93
N GLY A 23 -9.87 -3.29 -9.05
CA GLY A 23 -8.47 -2.92 -9.23
C GLY A 23 -8.03 -1.70 -8.42
N GLU A 24 -6.90 -1.13 -8.82
CA GLU A 24 -6.31 0.05 -8.18
C GLU A 24 -6.91 1.34 -8.73
N ALA A 25 -7.21 2.30 -7.87
CA ALA A 25 -8.00 3.48 -8.22
C ALA A 25 -7.17 4.69 -8.69
N GLU A 26 -5.86 4.66 -8.48
CA GLU A 26 -4.96 5.77 -8.78
C GLU A 26 -4.98 6.12 -10.27
N GLY A 27 -5.19 7.41 -10.57
CA GLY A 27 -5.29 7.94 -11.93
C GLY A 27 -6.59 7.55 -12.68
N ARG A 28 -7.59 6.95 -11.99
CA ARG A 28 -8.83 6.44 -12.62
C ARG A 28 -10.11 6.97 -12.00
N MET A 29 -10.01 7.46 -10.76
CA MET A 29 -11.18 7.98 -10.05
C MET A 29 -11.74 9.24 -10.71
N GLU A 30 -10.93 10.03 -11.39
CA GLU A 30 -11.36 11.20 -12.16
C GLU A 30 -12.40 10.83 -13.23
N GLN A 31 -12.18 9.70 -13.94
CA GLN A 31 -13.13 9.19 -14.93
C GLN A 31 -14.44 8.76 -14.27
N VAL A 32 -14.37 8.05 -13.15
CA VAL A 32 -15.57 7.60 -12.41
C VAL A 32 -16.38 8.81 -11.94
N ILE A 33 -15.72 9.85 -11.43
CA ILE A 33 -16.35 11.08 -10.97
C ILE A 33 -16.96 11.86 -12.15
N ALA A 34 -16.28 11.91 -13.29
CA ALA A 34 -16.79 12.55 -14.50
C ALA A 34 -18.06 11.83 -15.02
N ASP A 35 -18.02 10.52 -15.12
CA ASP A 35 -19.17 9.69 -15.54
C ASP A 35 -20.35 9.86 -14.56
N PHE A 36 -20.08 9.90 -13.24
CA PHE A 36 -21.12 10.15 -12.24
C PHE A 36 -21.77 11.51 -12.44
N ARG A 37 -20.99 12.58 -12.64
CA ARG A 37 -21.51 13.95 -12.86
C ARG A 37 -22.31 14.08 -14.14
N ALA A 38 -21.95 13.29 -15.15
CA ALA A 38 -22.66 13.24 -16.43
C ALA A 38 -23.92 12.35 -16.41
N GLY A 39 -24.21 11.68 -15.30
CA GLY A 39 -25.31 10.69 -15.22
C GLY A 39 -25.04 9.43 -16.06
N ALA A 40 -23.79 9.17 -16.43
CA ALA A 40 -23.34 8.08 -17.30
C ALA A 40 -22.48 7.04 -16.56
N LEU A 41 -22.72 6.87 -15.27
CA LEU A 41 -21.97 5.93 -14.43
C LEU A 41 -22.09 4.49 -14.97
N LYS A 42 -20.96 3.84 -15.23
CA LYS A 42 -20.93 2.47 -15.73
C LYS A 42 -21.25 1.50 -14.59
N PRO A 43 -21.93 0.38 -14.86
CA PRO A 43 -22.15 -0.67 -13.86
C PRO A 43 -20.85 -1.27 -13.32
N VAL A 44 -19.80 -1.33 -14.17
CA VAL A 44 -18.49 -1.91 -13.82
C VAL A 44 -17.36 -1.08 -14.40
N TYR A 45 -16.39 -0.76 -13.56
CA TYR A 45 -15.06 -0.27 -13.94
C TYR A 45 -14.07 -1.37 -13.59
N ASP A 46 -13.63 -2.16 -14.59
CA ASP A 46 -12.75 -3.30 -14.39
C ASP A 46 -11.31 -2.96 -14.83
N TYR A 47 -10.45 -2.83 -13.83
CA TYR A 47 -9.01 -2.62 -13.98
C TYR A 47 -8.21 -3.65 -13.19
N LEU A 48 -8.81 -4.79 -12.84
CA LEU A 48 -8.17 -5.79 -11.98
C LEU A 48 -6.83 -6.30 -12.55
N ARG A 49 -6.70 -6.34 -13.87
CA ARG A 49 -5.48 -6.79 -14.56
C ARG A 49 -4.63 -5.66 -15.13
N ASP A 50 -5.09 -4.44 -15.01
CA ASP A 50 -4.43 -3.25 -15.52
C ASP A 50 -3.99 -2.38 -14.32
N HIS A 51 -2.73 -2.56 -13.89
CA HIS A 51 -2.18 -1.84 -12.76
C HIS A 51 -1.68 -0.45 -13.20
N PRO A 52 -2.02 0.63 -12.46
CA PRO A 52 -1.54 1.96 -12.76
C PRO A 52 -0.02 2.08 -12.53
N ASP A 53 0.56 3.13 -13.11
CA ASP A 53 1.94 3.49 -12.78
C ASP A 53 2.06 3.73 -11.27
N ILE A 54 2.98 3.03 -10.64
CA ILE A 54 3.20 3.13 -9.19
C ILE A 54 3.57 4.54 -8.73
N ARG A 55 4.07 5.39 -9.62
CA ARG A 55 4.39 6.80 -9.37
C ARG A 55 3.15 7.66 -9.11
N LEU A 56 1.96 7.19 -9.51
CA LEU A 56 0.68 7.85 -9.22
C LEU A 56 0.22 7.63 -7.78
N VAL A 57 0.84 6.72 -7.05
CA VAL A 57 0.55 6.49 -5.63
C VAL A 57 1.19 7.61 -4.81
N GLY A 58 0.42 8.66 -4.58
CA GLY A 58 0.80 9.79 -3.73
C GLY A 58 0.81 9.45 -2.23
N PRO A 59 1.23 10.40 -1.39
CA PRO A 59 1.20 10.24 0.06
C PRO A 59 -0.25 10.16 0.57
N ALA A 60 -0.46 9.34 1.59
CA ALA A 60 -1.78 9.22 2.22
C ALA A 60 -2.20 10.52 2.93
N ARG A 61 -3.48 10.89 2.79
CA ARG A 61 -4.10 12.06 3.44
C ARG A 61 -4.34 11.79 4.94
N ARG A 62 -3.25 11.77 5.72
CA ARG A 62 -3.29 11.53 7.17
C ARG A 62 -3.84 12.73 7.96
N ASP A 63 -3.90 13.89 7.35
CA ASP A 63 -4.47 15.14 7.90
C ASP A 63 -5.99 15.02 8.19
N ILE A 64 -6.70 14.15 7.48
CA ILE A 64 -8.13 13.91 7.68
C ILE A 64 -8.44 12.97 8.86
N LEU A 65 -7.41 12.33 9.44
CA LEU A 65 -7.59 11.37 10.51
C LEU A 65 -7.87 12.05 11.85
N ASN A 66 -8.94 11.65 12.53
CA ASN A 66 -9.18 12.00 13.92
C ASN A 66 -8.29 11.11 14.82
N ARG A 67 -7.03 11.47 15.00
CA ARG A 67 -6.00 10.67 15.67
C ARG A 67 -6.39 10.17 17.07
N PRO A 68 -7.09 10.96 17.94
CA PRO A 68 -7.55 10.46 19.25
C PRO A 68 -8.41 9.18 19.16
N ARG A 69 -9.11 8.96 18.04
CA ARG A 69 -9.93 7.75 17.84
C ARG A 69 -9.11 6.51 17.47
N TYR A 70 -7.83 6.67 17.13
CA TYR A 70 -6.91 5.58 16.77
C TYR A 70 -6.00 5.19 17.96
N ASN A 71 -6.43 5.46 19.18
CA ASN A 71 -5.77 5.00 20.39
C ASN A 71 -6.44 3.70 20.87
N PHE A 72 -5.60 2.76 21.29
CA PHE A 72 -6.04 1.54 21.93
C PHE A 72 -5.41 1.46 23.33
N ARG A 73 -6.24 1.43 24.38
CA ARG A 73 -5.81 1.41 25.79
C ARG A 73 -4.80 2.51 26.14
N GLY A 74 -5.00 3.72 25.60
CA GLY A 74 -4.13 4.87 25.82
C GLY A 74 -2.83 4.88 25.01
N VAL A 75 -2.61 3.86 24.16
CA VAL A 75 -1.46 3.80 23.25
C VAL A 75 -1.89 4.26 21.86
N GLN A 76 -1.19 5.25 21.32
CA GLN A 76 -1.41 5.67 19.94
C GLN A 76 -1.03 4.54 18.97
N MET A 77 -1.97 4.21 18.07
CA MET A 77 -1.72 3.23 17.02
C MET A 77 -0.66 3.72 16.05
N VAL A 78 0.08 2.80 15.46
CA VAL A 78 1.09 3.11 14.46
C VAL A 78 0.46 3.63 13.17
N ASP A 79 1.19 4.49 12.47
CA ASP A 79 0.83 4.87 11.11
C ASP A 79 1.21 3.76 10.12
N LEU A 80 0.50 3.70 9.01
CA LEU A 80 0.71 2.71 7.94
C LEU A 80 1.29 3.37 6.70
N ILE A 81 2.19 2.67 6.01
CA ILE A 81 2.73 3.11 4.72
C ILE A 81 2.99 1.93 3.80
N HIS A 82 2.73 2.12 2.51
CA HIS A 82 3.21 1.24 1.45
C HIS A 82 4.49 1.79 0.83
N ALA A 83 5.55 0.99 0.79
CA ALA A 83 6.77 1.29 0.03
C ALA A 83 6.74 0.62 -1.36
N SER A 84 5.93 -0.44 -1.53
CA SER A 84 5.73 -1.13 -2.80
C SER A 84 4.32 -1.69 -2.92
N ARG A 85 3.97 -2.20 -4.10
CA ARG A 85 2.75 -2.98 -4.37
C ARG A 85 3.05 -4.22 -5.17
N GLY A 86 2.11 -5.17 -5.13
CA GLY A 86 2.22 -6.47 -5.80
C GLY A 86 3.13 -7.44 -5.06
N CYS A 87 3.15 -8.68 -5.52
CA CYS A 87 3.99 -9.72 -4.93
C CYS A 87 4.38 -10.76 -5.99
N LYS A 88 5.70 -10.94 -6.22
CA LYS A 88 6.21 -11.90 -7.20
C LYS A 88 6.02 -13.36 -6.78
N PHE A 89 5.77 -13.60 -5.49
CA PHE A 89 5.53 -14.94 -4.97
C PHE A 89 4.11 -15.40 -5.28
N LYS A 90 3.95 -16.71 -5.49
CA LYS A 90 2.67 -17.35 -5.80
C LYS A 90 2.30 -18.33 -4.69
N CYS A 91 2.35 -17.88 -3.44
CA CYS A 91 2.07 -18.73 -2.29
C CYS A 91 0.60 -19.15 -2.25
N PHE A 92 0.33 -20.43 -2.02
CA PHE A 92 -1.01 -20.93 -1.76
C PHE A 92 -1.32 -20.83 -0.26
N PRO A 93 -2.50 -20.38 0.14
CA PRO A 93 -3.67 -19.89 -0.59
C PRO A 93 -3.75 -18.35 -0.75
N CYS A 94 -2.63 -17.65 -0.92
CA CYS A 94 -2.57 -16.19 -0.91
C CYS A 94 -3.28 -15.57 -2.12
N CYS A 95 -4.17 -14.59 -1.87
CA CYS A 95 -4.87 -13.86 -2.92
C CYS A 95 -4.13 -12.62 -3.43
N THR A 96 -3.01 -12.24 -2.82
CA THR A 96 -2.26 -11.03 -3.19
C THR A 96 -1.88 -10.95 -4.67
N PRO A 97 -1.34 -12.04 -5.29
CA PRO A 97 -1.02 -11.99 -6.72
C PRO A 97 -2.23 -11.78 -7.63
N TYR A 98 -3.39 -12.23 -7.19
CA TYR A 98 -4.65 -12.00 -7.92
C TYR A 98 -5.09 -10.54 -7.84
N LEU A 99 -4.99 -9.93 -6.67
CA LEU A 99 -5.51 -8.58 -6.38
C LEU A 99 -4.53 -7.47 -6.78
N GLY A 100 -3.25 -7.65 -6.46
CA GLY A 100 -2.20 -6.63 -6.60
C GLY A 100 -1.18 -6.90 -7.71
N GLY A 101 -1.37 -7.99 -8.49
CA GLY A 101 -0.45 -8.41 -9.54
C GLY A 101 0.72 -9.26 -9.04
N CYS A 102 1.28 -10.04 -9.99
CA CYS A 102 2.39 -10.97 -9.75
C CYS A 102 3.78 -10.34 -9.94
N THR A 103 3.88 -9.01 -9.86
CA THR A 103 5.13 -8.28 -10.05
C THR A 103 5.40 -7.38 -8.85
N PHE A 104 6.65 -7.29 -8.46
CA PHE A 104 7.10 -6.32 -7.48
C PHE A 104 7.14 -4.92 -8.12
N ARG A 105 6.41 -3.97 -7.55
CA ARG A 105 6.30 -2.59 -8.04
C ARG A 105 6.70 -1.63 -6.92
N PRO A 106 8.00 -1.34 -6.75
CA PRO A 106 8.47 -0.39 -5.75
C PRO A 106 8.10 1.05 -6.12
N ARG A 107 7.73 1.84 -5.12
CA ARG A 107 7.59 3.29 -5.26
C ARG A 107 8.98 3.94 -5.34
N PRO A 108 9.12 5.13 -5.95
CA PRO A 108 10.36 5.89 -5.88
C PRO A 108 10.80 6.10 -4.43
N LEU A 109 12.07 5.83 -4.12
CA LEU A 109 12.58 5.86 -2.75
C LEU A 109 12.48 7.25 -2.11
N ASP A 110 12.75 8.29 -2.88
CA ASP A 110 12.61 9.69 -2.43
C ASP A 110 11.19 10.01 -1.98
N VAL A 111 10.17 9.55 -2.73
CA VAL A 111 8.75 9.72 -2.38
C VAL A 111 8.40 8.96 -1.10
N VAL A 112 8.87 7.71 -0.97
CA VAL A 112 8.65 6.88 0.22
C VAL A 112 9.30 7.51 1.45
N VAL A 113 10.55 7.93 1.34
CA VAL A 113 11.31 8.57 2.45
C VAL A 113 10.65 9.88 2.86
N ALA A 114 10.24 10.72 1.90
CA ALA A 114 9.55 11.98 2.19
C ALA A 114 8.22 11.73 2.92
N GLU A 115 7.45 10.72 2.49
CA GLU A 115 6.21 10.36 3.18
C GLU A 115 6.46 9.83 4.59
N MET A 116 7.47 8.96 4.79
CA MET A 116 7.86 8.47 6.12
C MET A 116 8.33 9.60 7.04
N ALA A 117 9.09 10.55 6.51
CA ALA A 117 9.53 11.73 7.26
C ALA A 117 8.33 12.59 7.73
N ALA A 118 7.32 12.74 6.88
CA ALA A 118 6.12 13.52 7.16
C ALA A 118 5.15 12.86 8.15
N ILE A 119 5.28 11.57 8.46
CA ILE A 119 4.48 10.89 9.48
C ILE A 119 4.83 11.49 10.86
N PRO A 120 3.87 12.09 11.60
CA PRO A 120 4.17 12.70 12.90
C PRO A 120 4.58 11.67 13.97
N ASN A 121 4.08 10.44 13.86
CA ASN A 121 4.41 9.37 14.80
C ASN A 121 5.84 8.87 14.59
N ASN A 122 6.53 8.54 15.67
CA ASN A 122 7.86 7.91 15.62
C ASN A 122 7.80 6.40 15.34
N ARG A 123 6.60 5.86 15.12
CA ARG A 123 6.37 4.43 14.85
C ARG A 123 5.45 4.30 13.65
N PHE A 124 5.83 3.42 12.72
CA PHE A 124 4.97 3.09 11.58
C PHE A 124 5.13 1.62 11.17
N PHE A 125 4.15 1.15 10.42
CA PHE A 125 4.16 -0.19 9.84
C PHE A 125 4.25 -0.08 8.31
N ILE A 126 5.28 -0.70 7.72
CA ILE A 126 5.37 -0.89 6.27
C ILE A 126 4.48 -2.08 5.93
N VAL A 127 3.30 -1.78 5.36
CA VAL A 127 2.23 -2.77 5.12
C VAL A 127 2.33 -3.45 3.75
N ASP A 128 3.51 -3.45 3.17
CA ASP A 128 3.81 -4.18 1.94
C ASP A 128 3.56 -5.68 2.14
N ASN A 129 3.15 -6.38 1.08
CA ASN A 129 2.88 -7.83 1.18
C ASN A 129 4.12 -8.65 1.54
N SER A 130 5.28 -8.21 1.08
CA SER A 130 6.61 -8.68 1.47
C SER A 130 7.62 -7.66 0.97
N LEU A 131 8.60 -7.30 1.78
CA LEU A 131 9.77 -6.55 1.34
C LEU A 131 10.81 -7.48 0.71
N ALA A 132 10.84 -8.77 1.11
CA ALA A 132 11.75 -9.80 0.62
C ALA A 132 11.53 -10.15 -0.87
N GLN A 133 11.45 -9.15 -1.74
CA GLN A 133 11.22 -9.34 -3.17
C GLN A 133 12.39 -8.89 -4.04
N ASP A 134 13.14 -7.86 -3.60
CA ASP A 134 14.33 -7.33 -4.26
C ASP A 134 15.31 -6.86 -3.18
N GLY A 135 16.31 -7.68 -2.89
CA GLY A 135 17.28 -7.40 -1.82
C GLY A 135 18.13 -6.15 -2.08
N LYS A 136 18.38 -5.78 -3.34
CA LYS A 136 19.09 -4.55 -3.64
C LYS A 136 18.25 -3.32 -3.28
N TRP A 137 17.01 -3.29 -3.73
CA TRP A 137 16.08 -2.20 -3.42
C TRP A 137 15.80 -2.11 -1.92
N GLU A 138 15.70 -3.25 -1.25
CA GLU A 138 15.45 -3.33 0.19
C GLU A 138 16.61 -2.72 1.00
N LYS A 139 17.87 -3.04 0.63
CA LYS A 139 19.06 -2.42 1.22
C LYS A 139 19.09 -0.90 0.98
N GLU A 140 18.74 -0.46 -0.22
CA GLU A 140 18.64 0.98 -0.54
C GLU A 140 17.55 1.67 0.31
N LEU A 141 16.38 1.04 0.48
CA LEU A 141 15.31 1.54 1.33
C LEU A 141 15.79 1.71 2.78
N PHE A 142 16.41 0.70 3.37
CA PHE A 142 16.85 0.77 4.76
C PHE A 142 17.93 1.83 4.98
N LYS A 143 18.90 1.94 4.06
CA LYS A 143 19.89 3.03 4.08
C LYS A 143 19.23 4.41 4.01
N ALA A 144 18.20 4.56 3.18
CA ALA A 144 17.51 5.83 2.98
C ALA A 144 16.64 6.25 4.18
N ILE A 145 16.04 5.30 4.91
CA ILE A 145 15.16 5.61 6.06
C ILE A 145 15.93 5.67 7.40
N ALA A 146 17.12 5.12 7.51
CA ALA A 146 17.93 5.14 8.74
C ALA A 146 18.10 6.56 9.35
N PRO A 147 18.35 7.61 8.54
CA PRO A 147 18.49 8.98 9.07
C PRO A 147 17.22 9.53 9.73
N LEU A 148 16.03 8.95 9.45
CA LEU A 148 14.77 9.40 10.04
C LEU A 148 14.66 9.07 11.52
N LYS A 149 15.46 8.14 12.03
CA LYS A 149 15.50 7.69 13.44
C LYS A 149 14.13 7.29 13.99
N LYS A 150 13.29 6.71 13.13
CA LYS A 150 11.95 6.21 13.49
C LYS A 150 12.00 4.70 13.73
N LYS A 151 11.05 4.19 14.49
CA LYS A 151 10.85 2.75 14.69
C LYS A 151 9.81 2.23 13.70
N TRP A 152 10.05 1.04 13.16
CA TRP A 152 9.12 0.44 12.22
C TRP A 152 9.10 -1.08 12.33
N VAL A 153 8.03 -1.65 11.83
CA VAL A 153 7.85 -3.08 11.61
C VAL A 153 7.35 -3.31 10.19
N SER A 154 7.52 -4.51 9.66
CA SER A 154 7.01 -4.89 8.33
C SER A 154 6.62 -6.36 8.29
N HIS A 155 6.07 -6.80 7.16
CA HIS A 155 6.05 -8.19 6.77
C HIS A 155 7.47 -8.67 6.40
N PRO A 156 7.67 -9.96 6.02
CA PRO A 156 9.01 -10.53 5.86
C PRO A 156 9.98 -9.68 5.04
N ILE A 157 11.21 -9.61 5.51
CA ILE A 157 12.39 -9.07 4.85
C ILE A 157 13.30 -10.22 4.41
N TYR A 158 14.31 -9.96 3.58
CA TYR A 158 15.30 -10.99 3.21
C TYR A 158 16.06 -11.49 4.44
N ASP A 159 16.25 -12.80 4.47
CA ASP A 159 17.13 -13.49 5.44
C ASP A 159 18.58 -13.43 4.92
N ASP A 160 19.19 -12.26 5.11
CA ASP A 160 20.57 -11.94 4.69
C ASP A 160 21.18 -11.03 5.76
N ASP A 161 22.38 -11.35 6.22
CA ASP A 161 23.03 -10.67 7.35
C ASP A 161 23.16 -9.15 7.13
N GLU A 162 23.48 -8.72 5.90
CA GLU A 162 23.56 -7.30 5.57
C GLU A 162 22.17 -6.62 5.62
N VAL A 163 21.14 -7.28 5.11
CA VAL A 163 19.76 -6.77 5.17
C VAL A 163 19.31 -6.63 6.62
N LEU A 164 19.54 -7.65 7.45
CA LEU A 164 19.15 -7.63 8.86
C LEU A 164 19.89 -6.53 9.64
N SER A 165 21.20 -6.35 9.38
CA SER A 165 21.98 -5.26 9.99
C SER A 165 21.44 -3.89 9.59
N LEU A 166 21.21 -3.67 8.29
CA LEU A 166 20.66 -2.40 7.79
C LEU A 166 19.25 -2.14 8.31
N ALA A 167 18.42 -3.18 8.43
CA ALA A 167 17.08 -3.06 9.01
C ALA A 167 17.14 -2.61 10.48
N ALA A 168 18.02 -3.22 11.28
CA ALA A 168 18.22 -2.86 12.67
C ALA A 168 18.71 -1.41 12.82
N GLU A 169 19.72 -1.00 12.02
CA GLU A 169 20.22 0.38 11.96
C GLU A 169 19.14 1.39 11.56
N ALA A 170 18.28 0.99 10.63
CA ALA A 170 17.13 1.79 10.17
C ALA A 170 15.99 1.86 11.19
N GLY A 171 16.05 1.12 12.30
CA GLY A 171 15.10 1.18 13.39
C GLY A 171 14.01 0.11 13.37
N CYS A 172 14.19 -0.99 12.64
CA CYS A 172 13.35 -2.19 12.75
C CYS A 172 13.38 -2.74 14.18
N TRP A 173 12.21 -3.19 14.72
CA TRP A 173 12.10 -3.68 16.11
C TRP A 173 11.02 -4.75 16.27
#